data_65187e510692809faa226056dad1324e
#
_entry.id   65187e510692809faa226056dad1324e
#
_cell.length_a   1.000
_cell.length_b   1.000
_cell.length_c   1.000
_cell.angle_alpha   90.00
_cell.angle_beta   90.00
_cell.angle_gamma   90.00
#
_symmetry.space_group_name_H-M   'P 1'
#
loop_
_entity.id
_entity.type
_entity.pdbx_description
1 polymer ?
#
loop_
_entity_poly.entity_id
_entity_poly.type
_entity_poly.pdbx_seq_one_letter_code
_entity_poly.pdbx_strand_id
1 'polypeptide(L)'
;MKKHVLALMLLAGPAFADLETARDLMEAGDFEAAREMFLPLARSGNADAEELIGVMYAMGLGVERDDQRAFEWYLRSSLKGHPGAQSGIGWYYEIGRGMHAPDLVRAYMWYTLSAIGGDPDAAISLEEVVKKMTQAEIDKAHILVEDYKGWMYPLR
;
A
#
# COMPACT_ATOMS: atom_id res chain seq x y z
N MET A 1 28.62 22.79 -10.46
CA MET A 1 27.56 21.76 -10.52
C MET A 1 26.51 21.85 -9.39
N LYS A 2 26.27 23.03 -8.78
CA LYS A 2 25.33 23.21 -7.64
C LYS A 2 24.04 23.99 -7.96
N LYS A 3 23.79 24.36 -9.23
CA LYS A 3 22.70 25.27 -9.61
C LYS A 3 21.42 24.58 -10.12
N HIS A 4 21.43 23.26 -10.35
CA HIS A 4 20.26 22.56 -10.91
C HIS A 4 19.38 21.86 -9.86
N VAL A 5 19.89 21.63 -8.64
CA VAL A 5 19.10 20.98 -7.55
C VAL A 5 18.07 21.95 -6.96
N LEU A 6 18.39 23.26 -6.93
CA LEU A 6 17.48 24.28 -6.37
C LEU A 6 16.26 24.56 -7.27
N ALA A 7 16.37 24.32 -8.57
CA ALA A 7 15.25 24.54 -9.51
C ALA A 7 14.18 23.45 -9.49
N LEU A 8 14.53 22.24 -9.07
CA LEU A 8 13.56 21.13 -8.95
C LEU A 8 12.69 21.24 -7.68
N MET A 9 13.25 21.80 -6.60
CA MET A 9 12.50 22.04 -5.35
C MET A 9 11.42 23.12 -5.48
N LEU A 10 11.56 24.04 -6.44
CA LEU A 10 10.57 25.10 -6.68
C LEU A 10 9.32 24.66 -7.45
N LEU A 11 9.35 23.46 -8.04
CA LEU A 11 8.19 22.85 -8.75
C LEU A 11 7.43 21.83 -7.90
N ALA A 12 8.02 21.33 -6.81
CA ALA A 12 7.32 20.50 -5.84
C ALA A 12 6.52 21.43 -4.91
N GLY A 13 5.20 21.29 -4.93
CA GLY A 13 4.32 22.05 -4.03
C GLY A 13 4.60 21.70 -2.56
N PRO A 14 4.11 22.53 -1.61
CA PRO A 14 4.38 22.34 -0.18
C PRO A 14 4.02 20.94 0.33
N ALA A 15 2.96 20.32 -0.19
CA ALA A 15 2.57 18.96 0.19
C ALA A 15 3.59 17.87 -0.17
N PHE A 16 4.39 18.07 -1.23
CA PHE A 16 5.45 17.14 -1.60
C PHE A 16 6.65 17.27 -0.64
N ALA A 17 7.01 18.50 -0.31
CA ALA A 17 8.08 18.76 0.67
C ALA A 17 7.72 18.21 2.07
N ASP A 18 6.44 18.29 2.46
CA ASP A 18 5.95 17.74 3.72
C ASP A 18 6.02 16.21 3.75
N LEU A 19 5.73 15.54 2.61
CA LEU A 19 5.81 14.07 2.50
C LEU A 19 7.25 13.58 2.62
N GLU A 20 8.20 14.21 1.94
CA GLU A 20 9.62 13.85 2.03
C GLU A 20 10.17 14.09 3.44
N THR A 21 9.86 15.22 4.06
CA THR A 21 10.27 15.50 5.45
C THR A 21 9.71 14.46 6.42
N ALA A 22 8.45 14.03 6.22
CA ALA A 22 7.84 12.99 7.03
C ALA A 22 8.53 11.63 6.85
N ARG A 23 8.98 11.29 5.64
CA ARG A 23 9.78 10.09 5.37
C ARG A 23 11.14 10.15 6.04
N ASP A 24 11.84 11.28 5.96
CA ASP A 24 13.12 11.48 6.63
C ASP A 24 13.00 11.28 8.15
N LEU A 25 11.93 11.78 8.77
CA LEU A 25 11.64 11.55 10.19
C LEU A 25 11.38 10.07 10.49
N MET A 26 10.64 9.38 9.64
CA MET A 26 10.39 7.95 9.78
C MET A 26 11.67 7.12 9.68
N GLU A 27 12.57 7.46 8.74
CA GLU A 27 13.89 6.83 8.58
C GLU A 27 14.80 7.11 9.77
N ALA A 28 14.71 8.31 10.35
CA ALA A 28 15.44 8.68 11.57
C ALA A 28 14.89 8.00 12.83
N GLY A 29 13.74 7.30 12.73
CA GLY A 29 13.08 6.65 13.86
C GLY A 29 12.20 7.57 14.72
N ASP A 30 12.02 8.83 14.30
CA ASP A 30 11.10 9.76 14.95
C ASP A 30 9.66 9.53 14.44
N PHE A 31 9.11 8.39 14.84
CA PHE A 31 7.82 7.92 14.33
C PHE A 31 6.64 8.79 14.75
N GLU A 32 6.70 9.42 15.95
CA GLU A 32 5.64 10.31 16.39
C GLU A 32 5.56 11.56 15.52
N ALA A 33 6.71 12.23 15.29
CA ALA A 33 6.79 13.41 14.43
C ALA A 33 6.44 13.05 12.98
N ALA A 34 6.93 11.91 12.45
CA ALA A 34 6.57 11.42 11.12
C ALA A 34 5.04 11.26 10.97
N ARG A 35 4.39 10.65 11.97
CA ARG A 35 2.94 10.45 11.97
C ARG A 35 2.17 11.76 11.98
N GLU A 36 2.60 12.73 12.78
CA GLU A 36 1.96 14.06 12.83
C GLU A 36 1.99 14.75 11.44
N MET A 37 3.04 14.52 10.66
CA MET A 37 3.14 15.04 9.30
C MET A 37 2.39 14.20 8.27
N PHE A 38 2.44 12.87 8.35
CA PHE A 38 1.71 12.00 7.42
C PHE A 38 0.19 12.11 7.56
N LEU A 39 -0.32 12.27 8.80
CA LEU A 39 -1.75 12.17 9.06
C LEU A 39 -2.61 13.23 8.33
N PRO A 40 -2.25 14.53 8.27
CA PRO A 40 -2.99 15.49 7.46
C PRO A 40 -2.92 15.18 5.96
N LEU A 41 -1.79 14.70 5.44
CA LEU A 41 -1.63 14.29 4.06
C LEU A 41 -2.52 13.07 3.73
N ALA A 42 -2.51 12.06 4.59
CA ALA A 42 -3.37 10.89 4.46
C ALA A 42 -4.86 11.25 4.52
N ARG A 43 -5.25 12.14 5.42
CA ARG A 43 -6.64 12.64 5.52
C ARG A 43 -7.07 13.44 4.29
N SER A 44 -6.14 14.12 3.62
CA SER A 44 -6.41 14.82 2.36
C SER A 44 -6.43 13.88 1.15
N GLY A 45 -6.14 12.59 1.33
CA GLY A 45 -6.22 11.57 0.30
C GLY A 45 -4.93 11.28 -0.44
N ASN A 46 -3.78 11.71 0.08
CA ASN A 46 -2.48 11.32 -0.46
C ASN A 46 -2.26 9.82 -0.23
N ALA A 47 -2.13 9.04 -1.33
CA ALA A 47 -2.06 7.57 -1.27
C ALA A 47 -0.77 7.07 -0.59
N ASP A 48 0.37 7.73 -0.81
CA ASP A 48 1.63 7.37 -0.16
C ASP A 48 1.55 7.57 1.36
N ALA A 49 0.96 8.69 1.79
CA ALA A 49 0.79 8.96 3.22
C ALA A 49 -0.23 7.99 3.86
N GLU A 50 -1.30 7.62 3.15
CA GLU A 50 -2.25 6.59 3.62
C GLU A 50 -1.56 5.24 3.79
N GLU A 51 -0.72 4.83 2.84
CA GLU A 51 0.07 3.59 2.94
C GLU A 51 1.00 3.64 4.16
N LEU A 52 1.77 4.72 4.33
CA LEU A 52 2.71 4.86 5.44
C LEU A 52 2.02 4.90 6.81
N ILE A 53 0.86 5.53 6.94
CA ILE A 53 0.03 5.43 8.15
C ILE A 53 -0.42 3.98 8.38
N GLY A 54 -0.77 3.25 7.32
CA GLY A 54 -1.07 1.81 7.39
C GLY A 54 0.09 1.00 7.95
N VAL A 55 1.32 1.23 7.44
CA VAL A 55 2.56 0.62 7.96
C VAL A 55 2.75 0.92 9.45
N MET A 56 2.54 2.18 9.86
CA MET A 56 2.72 2.59 11.26
C MET A 56 1.79 1.83 12.21
N TYR A 57 0.51 1.66 11.85
CA TYR A 57 -0.43 0.85 12.65
C TYR A 57 -0.11 -0.65 12.58
N ALA A 58 0.31 -1.18 11.43
CA ALA A 58 0.64 -2.59 11.27
C ALA A 58 1.84 -3.01 12.12
N MET A 59 2.82 -2.11 12.29
CA MET A 59 4.06 -2.37 12.97
C MET A 59 4.15 -1.75 14.38
N GLY A 60 3.21 -0.87 14.74
CA GLY A 60 3.25 -0.17 16.02
C GLY A 60 4.34 0.92 16.08
N LEU A 61 4.55 1.65 14.96
CA LEU A 61 5.55 2.71 14.87
C LEU A 61 4.94 4.06 15.29
N GLY A 62 5.32 4.58 16.45
CA GLY A 62 4.78 5.83 17.01
C GLY A 62 3.28 5.78 17.36
N VAL A 63 2.68 4.59 17.32
CA VAL A 63 1.29 4.29 17.69
C VAL A 63 1.22 2.89 18.28
N GLU A 64 0.18 2.60 19.05
CA GLU A 64 -0.15 1.23 19.39
C GLU A 64 -0.53 0.46 18.13
N ARG A 65 -0.02 -0.77 18.00
CA ARG A 65 -0.33 -1.64 16.86
C ARG A 65 -1.82 -1.93 16.80
N ASP A 66 -2.39 -1.70 15.63
CA ASP A 66 -3.82 -1.91 15.37
C ASP A 66 -4.00 -2.45 13.94
N ASP A 67 -4.19 -3.76 13.83
CA ASP A 67 -4.30 -4.43 12.52
C ASP A 67 -5.56 -4.01 11.75
N GLN A 68 -6.65 -3.65 12.44
CA GLN A 68 -7.86 -3.17 11.78
C GLN A 68 -7.64 -1.79 11.16
N ARG A 69 -7.06 -0.86 11.92
CA ARG A 69 -6.72 0.48 11.39
C ARG A 69 -5.69 0.40 10.27
N ALA A 70 -4.70 -0.48 10.40
CA ALA A 70 -3.73 -0.72 9.34
C ALA A 70 -4.42 -1.16 8.05
N PHE A 71 -5.32 -2.15 8.14
CA PHE A 71 -6.11 -2.63 7.01
C PHE A 71 -6.95 -1.51 6.37
N GLU A 72 -7.63 -0.69 7.17
CA GLU A 72 -8.45 0.42 6.67
C GLU A 72 -7.61 1.45 5.89
N TRP A 73 -6.42 1.81 6.39
CA TRP A 73 -5.53 2.74 5.72
C TRP A 73 -4.93 2.15 4.43
N TYR A 74 -4.47 0.90 4.48
CA TYR A 74 -4.01 0.20 3.29
C TYR A 74 -5.12 0.09 2.24
N LEU A 75 -6.35 -0.22 2.64
CA LEU A 75 -7.47 -0.33 1.70
C LEU A 75 -7.74 1.01 0.99
N ARG A 76 -7.72 2.13 1.71
CA ARG A 76 -7.90 3.46 1.12
C ARG A 76 -6.84 3.77 0.06
N SER A 77 -5.58 3.51 0.37
CA SER A 77 -4.46 3.70 -0.53
C SER A 77 -4.50 2.74 -1.72
N SER A 78 -4.79 1.45 -1.48
CA SER A 78 -4.86 0.41 -2.51
C SER A 78 -5.95 0.67 -3.55
N LEU A 79 -7.10 1.22 -3.13
CA LEU A 79 -8.20 1.62 -4.03
C LEU A 79 -7.84 2.81 -4.94
N LYS A 80 -6.76 3.53 -4.63
CA LYS A 80 -6.16 4.57 -5.50
C LYS A 80 -5.06 4.03 -6.40
N GLY A 81 -4.79 2.72 -6.35
CA GLY A 81 -3.79 2.05 -7.17
C GLY A 81 -2.37 2.08 -6.60
N HIS A 82 -2.18 2.43 -5.32
CA HIS A 82 -0.85 2.44 -4.70
C HIS A 82 -0.31 1.01 -4.56
N PRO A 83 0.83 0.65 -5.23
CA PRO A 83 1.28 -0.74 -5.30
C PRO A 83 1.64 -1.33 -3.94
N GLY A 84 2.41 -0.62 -3.10
CA GLY A 84 2.78 -1.08 -1.77
C GLY A 84 1.57 -1.34 -0.87
N ALA A 85 0.54 -0.48 -0.94
CA ALA A 85 -0.69 -0.70 -0.20
C ALA A 85 -1.49 -1.91 -0.72
N GLN A 86 -1.50 -2.15 -2.04
CA GLN A 86 -2.10 -3.33 -2.64
C GLN A 86 -1.39 -4.61 -2.16
N SER A 87 -0.06 -4.60 -2.10
CA SER A 87 0.73 -5.70 -1.52
C SER A 87 0.39 -5.91 -0.04
N GLY A 88 0.30 -4.83 0.73
CA GLY A 88 -0.10 -4.86 2.15
C GLY A 88 -1.47 -5.51 2.36
N ILE A 89 -2.49 -5.11 1.59
CA ILE A 89 -3.83 -5.71 1.63
C ILE A 89 -3.79 -7.18 1.20
N GLY A 90 -3.00 -7.53 0.18
CA GLY A 90 -2.78 -8.91 -0.24
C GLY A 90 -2.29 -9.78 0.91
N TRP A 91 -1.30 -9.29 1.64
CA TRP A 91 -0.75 -9.98 2.81
C TRP A 91 -1.79 -10.18 3.93
N TYR A 92 -2.61 -9.15 4.22
CA TYR A 92 -3.68 -9.28 5.22
C TYR A 92 -4.67 -10.38 4.85
N TYR A 93 -5.07 -10.47 3.57
CA TYR A 93 -5.94 -11.55 3.09
C TYR A 93 -5.25 -12.91 3.12
N GLU A 94 -3.96 -12.99 2.75
CA GLU A 94 -3.21 -14.24 2.74
C GLU A 94 -3.12 -14.90 4.11
N ILE A 95 -2.84 -14.11 5.16
CA ILE A 95 -2.70 -14.64 6.52
C ILE A 95 -4.00 -14.59 7.35
N GLY A 96 -5.05 -13.97 6.82
CA GLY A 96 -6.34 -13.82 7.50
C GLY A 96 -6.29 -12.91 8.72
N ARG A 97 -5.35 -11.95 8.76
CA ARG A 97 -5.14 -11.11 9.92
C ARG A 97 -6.26 -10.11 10.09
N GLY A 98 -6.87 -10.08 11.29
CA GLY A 98 -8.06 -9.27 11.55
C GLY A 98 -9.35 -9.81 10.87
N MET A 99 -9.31 -11.03 10.33
CA MET A 99 -10.43 -11.72 9.65
C MET A 99 -10.67 -13.08 10.28
N HIS A 100 -11.80 -13.72 9.93
CA HIS A 100 -12.12 -15.07 10.44
C HIS A 100 -11.21 -16.16 9.86
N ALA A 101 -10.72 -15.98 8.62
CA ALA A 101 -9.85 -16.92 7.91
C ALA A 101 -9.09 -16.22 6.77
N PRO A 102 -7.99 -16.83 6.28
CA PRO A 102 -7.34 -16.41 5.04
C PRO A 102 -8.29 -16.44 3.85
N ASP A 103 -8.10 -15.49 2.92
CA ASP A 103 -8.79 -15.45 1.62
C ASP A 103 -7.74 -15.35 0.51
N LEU A 104 -7.30 -16.51 0.04
CA LEU A 104 -6.22 -16.59 -0.95
C LEU A 104 -6.66 -16.05 -2.33
N VAL A 105 -7.96 -16.09 -2.64
CA VAL A 105 -8.51 -15.52 -3.89
C VAL A 105 -8.32 -14.00 -3.91
N ARG A 106 -8.67 -13.32 -2.81
CA ARG A 106 -8.42 -11.88 -2.69
C ARG A 106 -6.95 -11.54 -2.54
N ALA A 107 -6.17 -12.35 -1.82
CA ALA A 107 -4.72 -12.16 -1.73
C ALA A 107 -4.08 -12.18 -3.13
N TYR A 108 -4.38 -13.19 -3.94
CA TYR A 108 -3.92 -13.30 -5.31
C TYR A 108 -4.30 -12.06 -6.15
N MET A 109 -5.55 -11.62 -6.06
CA MET A 109 -6.02 -10.44 -6.79
C MET A 109 -5.19 -9.19 -6.41
N TRP A 110 -5.04 -8.92 -5.13
CA TRP A 110 -4.33 -7.73 -4.68
C TRP A 110 -2.85 -7.76 -5.03
N TYR A 111 -2.17 -8.91 -4.89
CA TYR A 111 -0.78 -9.06 -5.34
C TYR A 111 -0.64 -8.89 -6.86
N THR A 112 -1.61 -9.37 -7.64
CA THR A 112 -1.61 -9.15 -9.10
C THR A 112 -1.73 -7.67 -9.45
N LEU A 113 -2.62 -6.93 -8.80
CA LEU A 113 -2.77 -5.48 -9.00
C LEU A 113 -1.51 -4.72 -8.58
N SER A 114 -0.89 -5.11 -7.47
CA SER A 114 0.37 -4.57 -6.99
C SER A 114 1.51 -4.78 -8.01
N ALA A 115 1.64 -5.98 -8.56
CA ALA A 115 2.63 -6.29 -9.60
C ALA A 115 2.39 -5.47 -10.88
N ILE A 116 1.13 -5.29 -11.31
CA ILE A 116 0.76 -4.42 -12.43
C ILE A 116 1.14 -2.96 -12.13
N GLY A 117 1.01 -2.54 -10.88
CA GLY A 117 1.39 -1.22 -10.39
C GLY A 117 2.90 -0.99 -10.28
N GLY A 118 3.71 -2.04 -10.41
CA GLY A 118 5.17 -1.97 -10.44
C GLY A 118 5.87 -2.33 -9.13
N ASP A 119 5.17 -2.94 -8.16
CA ASP A 119 5.80 -3.49 -6.96
C ASP A 119 6.64 -4.74 -7.33
N PRO A 120 7.97 -4.71 -7.14
CA PRO A 120 8.84 -5.80 -7.54
C PRO A 120 8.65 -7.07 -6.69
N ASP A 121 8.20 -6.94 -5.45
CA ASP A 121 8.07 -8.04 -4.50
C ASP A 121 6.70 -8.77 -4.66
N ALA A 122 5.74 -8.13 -5.30
CA ALA A 122 4.42 -8.70 -5.49
C ALA A 122 4.43 -9.98 -6.34
N ALA A 123 5.35 -10.10 -7.31
CA ALA A 123 5.51 -11.31 -8.11
C ALA A 123 5.93 -12.51 -7.27
N ILE A 124 6.82 -12.31 -6.29
CA ILE A 124 7.27 -13.33 -5.34
C ILE A 124 6.07 -13.77 -4.47
N SER A 125 5.31 -12.80 -3.95
CA SER A 125 4.13 -13.07 -3.15
C SER A 125 3.05 -13.85 -3.93
N LEU A 126 2.87 -13.56 -5.21
CA LEU A 126 1.99 -14.32 -6.11
C LEU A 126 2.42 -15.78 -6.25
N GLU A 127 3.70 -16.05 -6.48
CA GLU A 127 4.21 -17.41 -6.58
C GLU A 127 3.96 -18.21 -5.30
N GLU A 128 4.14 -17.58 -4.14
CA GLU A 128 3.92 -18.24 -2.85
C GLU A 128 2.43 -18.48 -2.56
N VAL A 129 1.56 -17.55 -2.90
CA VAL A 129 0.11 -17.71 -2.67
C VAL A 129 -0.49 -18.79 -3.59
N VAL A 130 -0.04 -18.85 -4.86
CA VAL A 130 -0.50 -19.87 -5.82
C VAL A 130 -0.20 -21.29 -5.33
N LYS A 131 0.93 -21.53 -4.68
CA LYS A 131 1.28 -22.86 -4.11
C LYS A 131 0.28 -23.36 -3.06
N LYS A 132 -0.49 -22.43 -2.48
CA LYS A 132 -1.48 -22.70 -1.42
C LYS A 132 -2.91 -22.82 -1.97
N MET A 133 -3.13 -22.50 -3.26
CA MET A 133 -4.44 -22.41 -3.90
C MET A 133 -4.79 -23.66 -4.69
N THR A 134 -6.08 -23.99 -4.71
CA THR A 134 -6.65 -24.94 -5.66
C THR A 134 -6.84 -24.28 -7.03
N GLN A 135 -6.95 -25.09 -8.10
CA GLN A 135 -7.23 -24.56 -9.43
C GLN A 135 -8.54 -23.75 -9.48
N ALA A 136 -9.57 -24.19 -8.78
CA ALA A 136 -10.85 -23.47 -8.73
C ALA A 136 -10.74 -22.09 -8.04
N GLU A 137 -9.85 -21.94 -7.07
CA GLU A 137 -9.56 -20.64 -6.43
C GLU A 137 -8.77 -19.74 -7.38
N ILE A 138 -7.79 -20.29 -8.12
CA ILE A 138 -7.02 -19.54 -9.14
C ILE A 138 -7.96 -19.03 -10.23
N ASP A 139 -8.88 -19.85 -10.73
CA ASP A 139 -9.84 -19.45 -11.76
C ASP A 139 -10.76 -18.32 -11.26
N LYS A 140 -11.23 -18.38 -10.01
CA LYS A 140 -11.99 -17.29 -9.36
C LYS A 140 -11.16 -16.02 -9.22
N ALA A 141 -9.89 -16.16 -8.83
CA ALA A 141 -9.00 -15.03 -8.67
C ALA A 141 -8.75 -14.30 -10.00
N HIS A 142 -8.58 -15.03 -11.10
CA HIS A 142 -8.45 -14.44 -12.43
C HIS A 142 -9.68 -13.61 -12.82
N ILE A 143 -10.89 -14.11 -12.58
CA ILE A 143 -12.13 -13.35 -12.83
C ILE A 143 -12.12 -12.05 -12.01
N LEU A 144 -11.80 -12.16 -10.72
CA LEU A 144 -11.78 -11.02 -9.82
C LEU A 144 -10.73 -9.97 -10.23
N VAL A 145 -9.55 -10.41 -10.70
CA VAL A 145 -8.51 -9.53 -11.25
C VAL A 145 -9.03 -8.74 -12.44
N GLU A 146 -9.69 -9.40 -13.41
CA GLU A 146 -10.20 -8.72 -14.61
C GLU A 146 -11.29 -7.70 -14.25
N ASP A 147 -12.19 -8.02 -13.32
CA ASP A 147 -13.21 -7.10 -12.84
C ASP A 147 -12.58 -5.84 -12.21
N TYR A 148 -11.58 -6.01 -11.33
CA TYR A 148 -10.90 -4.89 -10.68
C TYR A 148 -10.01 -4.10 -11.65
N LYS A 149 -9.34 -4.74 -12.60
CA LYS A 149 -8.58 -4.07 -13.65
C LYS A 149 -9.48 -3.16 -14.48
N GLY A 150 -10.64 -3.65 -14.88
CA GLY A 150 -11.63 -2.86 -15.63
C GLY A 150 -12.10 -1.62 -14.87
N TRP A 151 -12.20 -1.74 -13.55
CA TRP A 151 -12.58 -0.62 -12.69
C TRP A 151 -11.43 0.33 -12.38
N MET A 152 -10.23 -0.18 -12.05
CA MET A 152 -9.08 0.65 -11.64
C MET A 152 -8.33 1.27 -12.82
N TYR A 153 -8.29 0.57 -13.96
CA TYR A 153 -7.49 0.96 -15.13
C TYR A 153 -8.33 0.94 -16.42
N PRO A 154 -9.41 1.74 -16.52
CA PRO A 154 -10.39 1.62 -17.60
C PRO A 154 -9.85 1.94 -19.00
N LEU A 155 -8.63 2.47 -19.11
CA LEU A 155 -7.99 2.87 -20.37
C LEU A 155 -6.69 2.11 -20.68
N ARG A 156 -6.43 1.00 -19.98
CA ARG A 156 -5.24 0.14 -20.22
C ARG A 156 -5.59 -1.19 -20.83
#